data_b612a49a383482d64e1b85b290fa0414
#
_entry.id   b612a49a383482d64e1b85b290fa0414
#
_cell.length_a   1.000
_cell.length_b   1.000
_cell.length_c   1.000
_cell.angle_alpha   90.00
_cell.angle_beta   90.00
_cell.angle_gamma   90.00
#
_symmetry.space_group_name_H-M   'P 1'
#
loop_
_entity.id
_entity.type
_entity.pdbx_description
1 polymer ?
#
loop_
_entity_poly.entity_id
_entity_poly.type
_entity_poly.pdbx_seq_one_letter_code
_entity_poly.pdbx_strand_id
1 'polypeptide(L)'
;MTEPLRASVSLRRRLVLQLLLVAAILSLLLYLTVRTFAQQTAQETQDNVLGASATSIAEEVRAENGEVLVDIPYAALAMLGTISEDRVFYRIVADGTTLTGYGDLPLPGAAPRPGALGFETLDYRGEPVRIARMTRRISVETRPVDVDVLVAQTRNRQEEISANISNSAAVLGVGFFLLAGGLSWAAAQSALRPLNRLAGSVRRRGPHDLRPVRSEAPKELLPLLVALNSFMDRLRGALRRTEDFIAEAAHRVRTPLATVRAKAEIALRQSESE
;
A
#
# COMPACT_ATOMS: atom_id res chain seq x y z
N MET A 1 15.44 6.51 -45.98
CA MET A 1 15.99 5.94 -44.72
C MET A 1 14.97 6.22 -43.61
N THR A 2 14.17 5.24 -43.27
CA THR A 2 13.20 5.33 -42.15
C THR A 2 13.90 4.89 -40.89
N GLU A 3 14.19 5.83 -39.96
CA GLU A 3 14.65 5.49 -38.63
C GLU A 3 13.65 4.52 -37.98
N PRO A 4 14.11 3.40 -37.37
CA PRO A 4 13.22 2.52 -36.66
C PRO A 4 12.71 3.24 -35.41
N LEU A 5 11.39 3.45 -35.33
CA LEU A 5 10.72 3.94 -34.12
C LEU A 5 11.10 3.00 -32.97
N ARG A 6 11.99 3.47 -32.07
CA ARG A 6 12.33 2.75 -30.85
C ARG A 6 11.07 2.63 -30.02
N ALA A 7 10.56 1.42 -29.89
CA ALA A 7 9.45 1.10 -29.01
C ALA A 7 9.90 1.36 -27.57
N SER A 8 9.55 2.51 -27.02
CA SER A 8 9.67 2.78 -25.59
C SER A 8 8.74 1.85 -24.81
N VAL A 9 9.05 1.63 -23.55
CA VAL A 9 8.31 0.77 -22.60
C VAL A 9 6.80 0.89 -22.81
N SER A 10 6.12 -0.24 -22.98
CA SER A 10 4.68 -0.25 -23.26
C SER A 10 3.92 0.54 -22.17
N LEU A 11 3.09 1.49 -22.57
CA LEU A 11 2.28 2.34 -21.70
C LEU A 11 1.48 1.51 -20.68
N ARG A 12 1.00 0.34 -21.13
CA ARG A 12 0.33 -0.64 -20.28
C ARG A 12 1.21 -1.09 -19.11
N ARG A 13 2.46 -1.47 -19.38
CA ARG A 13 3.40 -1.93 -18.35
C ARG A 13 3.69 -0.82 -17.34
N ARG A 14 3.84 0.41 -17.81
CA ARG A 14 4.09 1.58 -16.95
C ARG A 14 2.90 1.85 -16.03
N LEU A 15 1.68 1.86 -16.55
CA LEU A 15 0.47 2.06 -15.76
C LEU A 15 0.27 0.95 -14.71
N VAL A 16 0.41 -0.32 -15.12
CA VAL A 16 0.28 -1.45 -14.19
C VAL A 16 1.34 -1.38 -13.10
N LEU A 17 2.61 -1.08 -13.44
CA LEU A 17 3.67 -0.95 -12.45
C LEU A 17 3.44 0.21 -11.48
N GLN A 18 2.94 1.37 -11.94
CA GLN A 18 2.60 2.49 -11.07
C GLN A 18 1.47 2.14 -10.09
N LEU A 19 0.41 1.49 -10.57
CA LEU A 19 -0.71 1.09 -9.73
C LEU A 19 -0.29 0.00 -8.72
N LEU A 20 0.54 -0.96 -9.13
CA LEU A 20 1.09 -1.98 -8.23
C LEU A 20 2.01 -1.36 -7.17
N LEU A 21 2.82 -0.36 -7.52
CA LEU A 21 3.66 0.34 -6.58
C LEU A 21 2.82 1.09 -5.52
N VAL A 22 1.78 1.79 -5.95
CA VAL A 22 0.85 2.46 -5.04
C VAL A 22 0.17 1.44 -4.12
N ALA A 23 -0.31 0.33 -4.67
CA ALA A 23 -0.94 -0.74 -3.89
C ALA A 23 0.03 -1.36 -2.87
N ALA A 24 1.30 -1.57 -3.26
CA ALA A 24 2.33 -2.08 -2.37
C ALA A 24 2.63 -1.11 -1.20
N ILE A 25 2.74 0.19 -1.50
CA ILE A 25 2.96 1.22 -0.48
C ILE A 25 1.77 1.26 0.49
N LEU A 26 0.53 1.25 -0.01
CA LEU A 26 -0.66 1.26 0.84
C LEU A 26 -0.75 0.00 1.72
N SER A 27 -0.48 -1.18 1.15
CA SER A 27 -0.47 -2.44 1.91
C SER A 27 0.59 -2.44 3.00
N LEU A 28 1.79 -1.91 2.71
CA LEU A 28 2.87 -1.79 3.69
C LEU A 28 2.50 -0.81 4.80
N LEU A 29 1.95 0.36 4.46
CA LEU A 29 1.50 1.35 5.44
C LEU A 29 0.41 0.77 6.35
N LEU A 30 -0.58 0.08 5.77
CA LEU A 30 -1.63 -0.59 6.53
C LEU A 30 -1.04 -1.59 7.52
N TYR A 31 -0.13 -2.47 7.05
CA TYR A 31 0.55 -3.44 7.90
C TYR A 31 1.30 -2.79 9.06
N LEU A 32 2.11 -1.77 8.77
CA LEU A 32 2.89 -1.06 9.79
C LEU A 32 1.98 -0.37 10.81
N THR A 33 0.90 0.27 10.36
CA THR A 33 -0.07 0.96 11.23
C THR A 33 -0.77 -0.04 12.15
N VAL A 34 -1.27 -1.15 11.61
CA VAL A 34 -1.95 -2.18 12.41
C VAL A 34 -1.00 -2.81 13.42
N ARG A 35 0.23 -3.12 13.00
CA ARG A 35 1.26 -3.68 13.88
C ARG A 35 1.59 -2.75 15.06
N THR A 36 1.88 -1.48 14.77
CA THR A 36 2.23 -0.50 15.83
C THR A 36 1.05 -0.28 16.77
N PHE A 37 -0.16 -0.15 16.23
CA PHE A 37 -1.36 0.02 17.03
C PHE A 37 -1.63 -1.20 17.94
N ALA A 38 -1.52 -2.41 17.39
CA ALA A 38 -1.72 -3.64 18.17
C ALA A 38 -0.70 -3.75 19.32
N GLN A 39 0.58 -3.43 19.05
CA GLN A 39 1.62 -3.45 20.08
C GLN A 39 1.38 -2.41 21.17
N GLN A 40 1.02 -1.19 20.81
CA GLN A 40 0.75 -0.11 21.77
C GLN A 40 -0.46 -0.45 22.65
N THR A 41 -1.58 -0.85 22.06
CA THR A 41 -2.80 -1.19 22.81
C THR A 41 -2.57 -2.37 23.75
N ALA A 42 -1.86 -3.40 23.32
CA ALA A 42 -1.55 -4.53 24.15
C ALA A 42 -0.66 -4.14 25.34
N GLN A 43 0.35 -3.27 25.11
CA GLN A 43 1.23 -2.78 26.16
C GLN A 43 0.47 -1.89 27.16
N GLU A 44 -0.35 -0.95 26.69
CA GLU A 44 -1.17 -0.09 27.56
C GLU A 44 -2.14 -0.90 28.42
N THR A 45 -2.75 -1.94 27.85
CA THR A 45 -3.63 -2.84 28.62
C THR A 45 -2.86 -3.58 29.70
N GLN A 46 -1.67 -4.09 29.40
CA GLN A 46 -0.82 -4.77 30.40
C GLN A 46 -0.36 -3.79 31.48
N ASP A 47 0.09 -2.59 31.11
CA ASP A 47 0.53 -1.56 32.05
C ASP A 47 -0.60 -1.13 32.99
N ASN A 48 -1.83 -0.99 32.50
CA ASN A 48 -3.00 -0.66 33.30
C ASN A 48 -3.32 -1.75 34.32
N VAL A 49 -3.28 -3.01 33.95
CA VAL A 49 -3.58 -4.14 34.87
C VAL A 49 -2.47 -4.30 35.90
N LEU A 50 -1.20 -4.25 35.47
CA LEU A 50 -0.05 -4.31 36.40
C LEU A 50 -0.05 -3.11 37.37
N GLY A 51 -0.33 -1.93 36.87
CA GLY A 51 -0.40 -0.70 37.67
C GLY A 51 -1.52 -0.75 38.70
N ALA A 52 -2.72 -1.21 38.30
CA ALA A 52 -3.85 -1.39 39.23
C ALA A 52 -3.52 -2.40 40.32
N SER A 53 -2.89 -3.52 39.95
CA SER A 53 -2.46 -4.54 40.92
C SER A 53 -1.39 -4.02 41.88
N ALA A 54 -0.36 -3.32 41.37
CA ALA A 54 0.69 -2.73 42.19
C ALA A 54 0.13 -1.67 43.15
N THR A 55 -0.81 -0.86 42.70
CA THR A 55 -1.49 0.17 43.50
C THR A 55 -2.32 -0.47 44.60
N SER A 56 -3.14 -1.49 44.25
CA SER A 56 -3.96 -2.19 45.22
C SER A 56 -3.13 -2.85 46.34
N ILE A 57 -2.00 -3.47 45.97
CA ILE A 57 -1.08 -4.07 47.00
C ILE A 57 -0.43 -2.92 47.81
N ALA A 58 -0.03 -1.81 47.20
CA ALA A 58 0.58 -0.70 47.92
C ALA A 58 -0.39 -0.03 48.91
N GLU A 59 -1.68 0.00 48.61
CA GLU A 59 -2.72 0.54 49.52
C GLU A 59 -2.90 -0.29 50.78
N GLU A 60 -2.63 -1.59 50.76
CA GLU A 60 -2.71 -2.51 51.91
C GLU A 60 -1.41 -2.54 52.72
N VAL A 61 -0.37 -1.80 52.31
CA VAL A 61 0.86 -1.69 53.11
C VAL A 61 0.58 -0.82 54.36
N ARG A 62 0.78 -1.36 55.56
CA ARG A 62 0.53 -0.69 56.83
C ARG A 62 1.74 -0.82 57.76
N ALA A 63 1.83 0.10 58.71
CA ALA A 63 2.78 -0.01 59.79
C ALA A 63 2.03 -0.47 61.05
N GLU A 64 2.45 -1.58 61.65
CA GLU A 64 1.87 -2.12 62.89
C GLU A 64 3.00 -2.57 63.82
N ASN A 65 2.95 -2.15 65.07
CA ASN A 65 3.93 -2.51 66.09
C ASN A 65 5.40 -2.20 65.75
N GLY A 66 5.65 -1.14 64.95
CA GLY A 66 7.01 -0.75 64.49
C GLY A 66 7.54 -1.58 63.30
N GLU A 67 6.75 -2.44 62.72
CA GLU A 67 7.09 -3.24 61.53
C GLU A 67 6.16 -2.91 60.38
N VAL A 68 6.66 -3.12 59.16
CA VAL A 68 5.86 -2.98 57.93
C VAL A 68 5.12 -4.28 57.66
N LEU A 69 3.81 -4.25 57.77
CA LEU A 69 2.93 -5.38 57.46
C LEU A 69 2.29 -5.17 56.07
N VAL A 70 2.27 -6.22 55.28
CA VAL A 70 1.65 -6.19 53.94
C VAL A 70 0.65 -7.35 53.88
N ASP A 71 -0.63 -7.01 53.73
CA ASP A 71 -1.65 -7.95 53.37
C ASP A 71 -1.87 -7.94 51.86
N ILE A 72 -1.54 -9.04 51.19
CA ILE A 72 -1.63 -9.08 49.73
C ILE A 72 -3.05 -9.51 49.37
N PRO A 73 -3.87 -8.61 48.79
CA PRO A 73 -5.22 -8.96 48.39
C PRO A 73 -5.17 -10.06 47.30
N TYR A 74 -5.83 -11.20 47.57
CA TYR A 74 -5.94 -12.26 46.55
C TYR A 74 -6.47 -11.72 45.21
N ALA A 75 -7.39 -10.79 45.25
CA ALA A 75 -7.95 -10.14 44.06
C ALA A 75 -6.90 -9.44 43.20
N ALA A 76 -5.89 -8.81 43.82
CA ALA A 76 -4.85 -8.09 43.11
C ALA A 76 -3.97 -9.01 42.24
N LEU A 77 -3.67 -10.21 42.71
CA LEU A 77 -2.91 -11.21 41.96
C LEU A 77 -3.83 -12.08 41.06
N ALA A 78 -5.06 -12.32 41.47
CA ALA A 78 -6.04 -13.07 40.68
C ALA A 78 -6.41 -12.37 39.39
N MET A 79 -6.50 -11.03 39.38
CA MET A 79 -6.73 -10.26 38.15
C MET A 79 -5.66 -10.52 37.07
N LEU A 80 -4.41 -10.66 37.49
CA LEU A 80 -3.29 -10.95 36.57
C LEU A 80 -3.30 -12.38 36.05
N GLY A 81 -3.65 -13.36 36.90
CA GLY A 81 -3.71 -14.78 36.54
C GLY A 81 -4.96 -15.15 35.74
N THR A 82 -6.06 -14.39 35.85
CA THR A 82 -7.32 -14.72 35.13
C THR A 82 -7.36 -14.20 33.71
N ILE A 83 -6.59 -13.15 33.41
CA ILE A 83 -6.61 -12.47 32.11
C ILE A 83 -5.63 -13.10 31.11
N SER A 84 -4.55 -13.73 31.61
CA SER A 84 -3.56 -14.38 30.76
C SER A 84 -2.95 -15.61 31.42
N GLU A 85 -2.48 -16.57 30.61
CA GLU A 85 -1.68 -17.73 31.06
C GLU A 85 -0.23 -17.34 31.39
N ASP A 86 0.09 -16.05 31.40
CA ASP A 86 1.39 -15.51 31.71
C ASP A 86 1.73 -15.66 33.20
N ARG A 87 3.00 -15.88 33.48
CA ARG A 87 3.47 -16.03 34.88
C ARG A 87 3.53 -14.66 35.54
N VAL A 88 3.03 -14.61 36.77
CA VAL A 88 3.01 -13.41 37.61
C VAL A 88 4.03 -13.56 38.73
N PHE A 89 4.79 -12.48 38.93
CA PHE A 89 5.76 -12.37 40.02
C PHE A 89 5.51 -11.08 40.79
N TYR A 90 5.84 -11.09 42.06
CA TYR A 90 5.80 -9.86 42.86
C TYR A 90 6.99 -9.82 43.81
N ARG A 91 7.37 -8.62 44.23
CA ARG A 91 8.40 -8.37 45.25
C ARG A 91 8.07 -7.08 45.98
N ILE A 92 8.10 -7.14 47.33
CA ILE A 92 7.88 -5.96 48.16
C ILE A 92 9.16 -5.71 48.94
N VAL A 93 9.65 -4.45 48.80
CA VAL A 93 10.93 -4.02 49.40
C VAL A 93 10.68 -2.81 50.30
N ALA A 94 11.16 -2.85 51.54
CA ALA A 94 11.17 -1.68 52.45
C ALA A 94 12.61 -1.42 52.88
N ASP A 95 13.04 -0.16 52.76
CA ASP A 95 14.40 0.27 53.11
C ASP A 95 15.49 -0.62 52.44
N GLY A 96 15.28 -1.05 51.19
CA GLY A 96 16.21 -1.92 50.47
C GLY A 96 16.18 -3.40 50.86
N THR A 97 15.37 -3.79 51.85
CA THR A 97 15.23 -5.16 52.27
C THR A 97 13.93 -5.79 51.74
N THR A 98 14.01 -6.98 51.13
CA THR A 98 12.83 -7.68 50.64
C THR A 98 12.01 -8.21 51.82
N LEU A 99 10.77 -7.78 51.91
CA LEU A 99 9.81 -8.23 52.93
C LEU A 99 9.16 -9.53 52.51
N THR A 100 8.70 -9.62 51.29
CA THR A 100 8.01 -10.81 50.74
C THR A 100 8.10 -10.86 49.24
N GLY A 101 7.83 -12.03 48.66
CA GLY A 101 7.85 -12.27 47.19
C GLY A 101 9.17 -12.83 46.67
N TYR A 102 9.41 -12.65 45.41
CA TYR A 102 10.58 -13.17 44.69
C TYR A 102 11.77 -12.26 44.89
N GLY A 103 12.69 -12.59 45.81
CA GLY A 103 13.84 -11.77 46.17
C GLY A 103 14.85 -11.53 45.04
N ASP A 104 14.85 -12.41 44.03
CA ASP A 104 15.67 -12.35 42.82
C ASP A 104 15.02 -11.52 41.67
N LEU A 105 13.78 -11.03 41.82
CA LEU A 105 13.14 -10.19 40.82
C LEU A 105 13.93 -8.85 40.71
N PRO A 106 14.40 -8.47 39.50
CA PRO A 106 15.20 -7.29 39.35
C PRO A 106 14.43 -6.02 39.72
N LEU A 107 15.13 -5.07 40.33
CA LEU A 107 14.59 -3.77 40.63
C LEU A 107 14.77 -2.85 39.41
N PRO A 108 13.72 -2.20 38.88
CA PRO A 108 13.85 -1.16 37.87
C PRO A 108 14.79 -0.04 38.31
N GLY A 109 15.56 0.52 37.38
CA GLY A 109 16.69 1.39 37.69
C GLY A 109 16.35 2.66 38.48
N ALA A 110 15.28 3.34 38.15
CA ALA A 110 14.83 4.55 38.85
C ALA A 110 13.58 4.30 39.70
N ALA A 111 13.63 4.61 40.99
CA ALA A 111 12.43 4.62 41.80
C ALA A 111 11.50 5.76 41.33
N PRO A 112 10.22 5.46 41.04
CA PRO A 112 9.25 6.52 40.77
C PRO A 112 9.06 7.42 42.01
N ARG A 113 8.55 8.63 41.81
CA ARG A 113 8.17 9.48 42.93
C ARG A 113 7.11 8.76 43.78
N PRO A 114 7.11 8.94 45.10
CA PRO A 114 6.08 8.36 45.96
C PRO A 114 4.67 8.66 45.42
N GLY A 115 3.85 7.62 45.24
CA GLY A 115 2.51 7.70 44.65
C GLY A 115 2.47 7.64 43.12
N ALA A 116 3.61 7.57 42.44
CA ALA A 116 3.65 7.39 40.98
C ALA A 116 3.96 5.94 40.60
N LEU A 117 3.47 5.51 39.44
CA LEU A 117 3.77 4.24 38.83
C LEU A 117 4.93 4.38 37.85
N GLY A 118 5.85 3.44 37.86
CA GLY A 118 6.92 3.27 36.88
C GLY A 118 6.78 1.92 36.20
N PHE A 119 7.02 1.89 34.88
CA PHE A 119 6.95 0.65 34.11
C PHE A 119 8.27 0.42 33.38
N GLU A 120 8.83 -0.78 33.51
CA GLU A 120 10.04 -1.16 32.81
C GLU A 120 9.96 -2.63 32.36
N THR A 121 10.59 -2.92 31.21
CA THR A 121 10.71 -4.31 30.75
C THR A 121 12.13 -4.78 30.98
N LEU A 122 12.29 -5.84 31.76
CA LEU A 122 13.57 -6.43 32.12
C LEU A 122 13.55 -7.92 31.81
N ASP A 123 14.74 -8.51 31.68
CA ASP A 123 14.88 -9.94 31.58
C ASP A 123 14.86 -10.57 32.99
N TYR A 124 14.03 -11.57 33.20
CA TYR A 124 13.95 -12.32 34.43
C TYR A 124 13.83 -13.81 34.13
N ARG A 125 14.85 -14.57 34.58
CA ARG A 125 14.95 -16.01 34.36
C ARG A 125 14.92 -16.42 32.87
N GLY A 126 15.48 -15.57 31.99
CA GLY A 126 15.55 -15.81 30.55
C GLY A 126 14.27 -15.47 29.79
N GLU A 127 13.30 -14.79 30.40
CA GLU A 127 12.09 -14.33 29.77
C GLU A 127 11.90 -12.82 29.97
N PRO A 128 11.41 -12.10 28.95
CA PRO A 128 11.08 -10.68 29.11
C PRO A 128 9.86 -10.53 30.02
N VAL A 129 10.02 -9.80 31.11
CA VAL A 129 8.95 -9.48 32.04
C VAL A 129 8.69 -7.97 32.06
N ARG A 130 7.42 -7.61 32.06
CA ARG A 130 6.98 -6.24 32.28
C ARG A 130 6.77 -6.03 33.78
N ILE A 131 7.41 -5.04 34.38
CA ILE A 131 7.38 -4.74 35.80
C ILE A 131 6.70 -3.39 36.01
N ALA A 132 5.67 -3.36 36.84
CA ALA A 132 5.12 -2.15 37.42
C ALA A 132 5.73 -1.96 38.83
N ARG A 133 6.30 -0.78 39.08
CA ARG A 133 6.81 -0.40 40.38
C ARG A 133 6.00 0.77 40.94
N MET A 134 5.49 0.60 42.14
CA MET A 134 4.79 1.62 42.91
C MET A 134 5.56 1.86 44.20
N THR A 135 5.97 3.11 44.44
CA THR A 135 6.63 3.48 45.69
C THR A 135 5.62 4.16 46.60
N ARG A 136 5.41 3.64 47.80
CA ARG A 136 4.57 4.22 48.86
C ARG A 136 5.42 4.63 50.03
N ARG A 137 5.23 5.84 50.53
CA ARG A 137 5.87 6.35 51.75
C ARG A 137 4.91 6.15 52.90
N ILE A 138 5.35 5.41 53.94
CA ILE A 138 4.61 5.21 55.18
C ILE A 138 5.43 5.66 56.35
N SER A 139 4.79 6.04 57.46
CA SER A 139 5.46 6.35 58.71
C SER A 139 5.47 5.14 59.63
N VAL A 140 6.66 4.65 59.97
CA VAL A 140 6.85 3.59 60.95
C VAL A 140 7.38 4.27 62.23
N GLU A 141 6.56 4.28 63.27
CA GLU A 141 6.79 5.12 64.47
C GLU A 141 6.98 6.62 64.10
N THR A 142 8.21 7.10 63.99
CA THR A 142 8.54 8.50 63.66
C THR A 142 9.40 8.60 62.38
N ARG A 143 9.74 7.50 61.75
CA ARG A 143 10.61 7.50 60.55
C ARG A 143 9.79 7.25 59.28
N PRO A 144 10.00 8.05 58.23
CA PRO A 144 9.43 7.75 56.94
C PRO A 144 10.18 6.55 56.30
N VAL A 145 9.44 5.56 55.85
CA VAL A 145 9.95 4.38 55.15
C VAL A 145 9.34 4.34 53.76
N ASP A 146 10.18 4.20 52.77
CA ASP A 146 9.74 4.03 51.38
C ASP A 146 9.58 2.51 51.12
N VAL A 147 8.38 2.12 50.77
CA VAL A 147 8.05 0.73 50.41
C VAL A 147 7.79 0.65 48.90
N ASP A 148 8.59 -0.15 48.25
CA ASP A 148 8.46 -0.44 46.81
C ASP A 148 7.68 -1.72 46.62
N VAL A 149 6.57 -1.62 45.94
CA VAL A 149 5.76 -2.75 45.46
C VAL A 149 6.04 -2.96 44.01
N LEU A 150 6.57 -4.15 43.67
CA LEU A 150 6.84 -4.56 42.31
C LEU A 150 5.88 -5.69 41.96
N VAL A 151 5.21 -5.54 40.82
CA VAL A 151 4.39 -6.59 40.22
C VAL A 151 4.88 -6.78 38.78
N ALA A 152 5.16 -8.00 38.42
CA ALA A 152 5.71 -8.34 37.13
C ALA A 152 4.93 -9.46 36.45
N GLN A 153 4.90 -9.44 35.13
CA GLN A 153 4.23 -10.46 34.33
C GLN A 153 5.05 -10.74 33.07
N THR A 154 5.12 -12.01 32.64
CA THR A 154 5.73 -12.37 31.37
C THR A 154 4.92 -11.81 30.21
N ARG A 155 5.57 -11.68 29.03
CA ARG A 155 4.98 -11.06 27.83
C ARG A 155 4.66 -12.09 26.74
N ASN A 156 4.71 -13.38 27.05
CA ASN A 156 4.59 -14.44 26.06
C ASN A 156 3.24 -14.39 25.33
N ARG A 157 2.16 -14.24 26.09
CA ARG A 157 0.80 -14.14 25.53
C ARG A 157 0.59 -12.87 24.73
N GLN A 158 1.14 -11.75 25.21
CA GLN A 158 1.08 -10.48 24.50
C GLN A 158 1.79 -10.55 23.15
N GLU A 159 2.96 -11.17 23.09
CA GLU A 159 3.71 -11.36 21.86
C GLU A 159 2.96 -12.26 20.88
N GLU A 160 2.35 -13.34 21.35
CA GLU A 160 1.53 -14.24 20.55
C GLU A 160 0.31 -13.53 19.95
N ILE A 161 -0.43 -12.77 20.77
CA ILE A 161 -1.59 -11.99 20.29
C ILE A 161 -1.15 -10.94 19.25
N SER A 162 -0.08 -10.21 19.54
CA SER A 162 0.45 -9.22 18.61
C SER A 162 0.93 -9.85 17.30
N ALA A 163 1.56 -11.02 17.36
CA ALA A 163 1.96 -11.77 16.18
C ALA A 163 0.75 -12.25 15.35
N ASN A 164 -0.29 -12.76 16.00
CA ASN A 164 -1.51 -13.21 15.33
C ASN A 164 -2.24 -12.06 14.64
N ILE A 165 -2.35 -10.90 15.28
CA ILE A 165 -2.92 -9.68 14.68
C ILE A 165 -2.06 -9.21 13.49
N SER A 166 -0.73 -9.19 13.65
CA SER A 166 0.19 -8.80 12.60
C SER A 166 0.15 -9.75 11.40
N ASN A 167 0.08 -11.05 11.64
CA ASN A 167 -0.07 -12.06 10.59
C ASN A 167 -1.40 -11.91 9.85
N SER A 168 -2.50 -11.68 10.57
CA SER A 168 -3.81 -11.41 9.97
C SER A 168 -3.77 -10.15 9.10
N ALA A 169 -3.14 -9.08 9.57
CA ALA A 169 -2.95 -7.86 8.80
C ALA A 169 -2.07 -8.09 7.55
N ALA A 170 -1.03 -8.92 7.66
CA ALA A 170 -0.18 -9.28 6.53
C ALA A 170 -0.97 -10.06 5.46
N VAL A 171 -1.78 -11.04 5.86
CA VAL A 171 -2.63 -11.82 4.94
C VAL A 171 -3.64 -10.90 4.23
N LEU A 172 -4.29 -10.00 4.97
CA LEU A 172 -5.21 -9.03 4.40
C LEU A 172 -4.49 -8.06 3.44
N GLY A 173 -3.29 -7.60 3.80
CA GLY A 173 -2.46 -6.74 2.95
C GLY A 173 -2.06 -7.42 1.64
N VAL A 174 -1.64 -8.68 1.69
CA VAL A 174 -1.32 -9.48 0.49
C VAL A 174 -2.58 -9.70 -0.36
N GLY A 175 -3.71 -10.04 0.27
CA GLY A 175 -5.00 -10.17 -0.44
C GLY A 175 -5.40 -8.90 -1.17
N PHE A 176 -5.30 -7.76 -0.48
CA PHE A 176 -5.55 -6.44 -1.08
C PHE A 176 -4.60 -6.14 -2.24
N PHE A 177 -3.31 -6.42 -2.08
CA PHE A 177 -2.32 -6.23 -3.15
C PHE A 177 -2.61 -7.06 -4.39
N LEU A 178 -2.95 -8.35 -4.22
CA LEU A 178 -3.32 -9.24 -5.33
C LEU A 178 -4.59 -8.78 -6.04
N LEU A 179 -5.60 -8.38 -5.28
CA LEU A 179 -6.86 -7.85 -5.80
C LEU A 179 -6.64 -6.53 -6.56
N ALA A 180 -5.88 -5.61 -6.01
CA ALA A 180 -5.50 -4.37 -6.67
C ALA A 180 -4.70 -4.63 -7.95
N GLY A 181 -3.81 -5.62 -7.95
CA GLY A 181 -3.06 -6.07 -9.13
C GLY A 181 -3.97 -6.60 -10.23
N GLY A 182 -4.90 -7.47 -9.88
CA GLY A 182 -5.89 -8.01 -10.81
C GLY A 182 -6.79 -6.92 -11.42
N LEU A 183 -7.30 -6.01 -10.59
CA LEU A 183 -8.10 -4.88 -11.05
C LEU A 183 -7.28 -3.93 -11.94
N SER A 184 -6.03 -3.64 -11.56
CA SER A 184 -5.13 -2.79 -12.36
C SER A 184 -4.84 -3.39 -13.73
N TRP A 185 -4.62 -4.70 -13.78
CA TRP A 185 -4.46 -5.43 -15.04
C TRP A 185 -5.72 -5.33 -15.91
N ALA A 186 -6.90 -5.60 -15.35
CA ALA A 186 -8.17 -5.52 -16.04
C ALA A 186 -8.48 -4.10 -16.54
N ALA A 187 -8.25 -3.08 -15.70
CA ALA A 187 -8.42 -1.68 -16.05
C ALA A 187 -7.47 -1.25 -17.17
N ALA A 188 -6.18 -1.59 -17.11
CA ALA A 188 -5.23 -1.29 -18.16
C ALA A 188 -5.58 -1.97 -19.49
N GLN A 189 -6.11 -3.19 -19.43
CA GLN A 189 -6.55 -3.90 -20.62
C GLN A 189 -7.81 -3.29 -21.24
N SER A 190 -8.80 -2.90 -20.42
CA SER A 190 -10.03 -2.28 -20.89
C SER A 190 -9.79 -0.89 -21.49
N ALA A 191 -8.94 -0.08 -20.85
CA ALA A 191 -8.59 1.27 -21.31
C ALA A 191 -7.84 1.30 -22.65
N LEU A 192 -6.97 0.30 -22.91
CA LEU A 192 -6.19 0.23 -24.15
C LEU A 192 -6.89 -0.55 -25.29
N ARG A 193 -7.93 -1.31 -24.99
CA ARG A 193 -8.67 -2.11 -25.97
C ARG A 193 -9.28 -1.29 -27.11
N PRO A 194 -9.94 -0.12 -26.86
CA PRO A 194 -10.46 0.73 -27.91
C PRO A 194 -9.37 1.26 -28.85
N LEU A 195 -8.23 1.68 -28.29
CA LEU A 195 -7.08 2.20 -29.06
C LEU A 195 -6.53 1.12 -30.01
N ASN A 196 -6.35 -0.09 -29.50
CA ASN A 196 -5.88 -1.23 -30.31
C ASN A 196 -6.88 -1.61 -31.42
N ARG A 197 -8.19 -1.52 -31.15
CA ARG A 197 -9.23 -1.74 -32.14
C ARG A 197 -9.18 -0.70 -33.25
N LEU A 198 -9.02 0.59 -32.90
CA LEU A 198 -8.86 1.67 -33.86
C LEU A 198 -7.62 1.48 -34.73
N ALA A 199 -6.47 1.23 -34.12
CA ALA A 199 -5.22 0.96 -34.86
C ALA A 199 -5.36 -0.27 -35.79
N GLY A 200 -6.00 -1.32 -35.30
CA GLY A 200 -6.27 -2.51 -36.12
C GLY A 200 -7.23 -2.25 -37.29
N SER A 201 -8.25 -1.40 -37.10
CA SER A 201 -9.19 -1.03 -38.17
C SER A 201 -8.52 -0.24 -39.28
N VAL A 202 -7.64 0.71 -38.90
CA VAL A 202 -6.86 1.50 -39.88
C VAL A 202 -5.84 0.62 -40.62
N ARG A 203 -5.14 -0.27 -39.91
CA ARG A 203 -4.12 -1.14 -40.50
C ARG A 203 -4.68 -2.13 -41.51
N ARG A 204 -5.93 -2.60 -41.32
CA ARG A 204 -6.60 -3.56 -42.24
C ARG A 204 -7.16 -2.91 -43.50
N ARG A 205 -7.17 -1.56 -43.60
CA ARG A 205 -7.64 -0.86 -44.77
C ARG A 205 -6.59 -0.86 -45.86
N GLY A 206 -7.02 -1.06 -47.08
CA GLY A 206 -6.15 -0.92 -48.26
C GLY A 206 -5.75 0.54 -48.49
N PRO A 207 -4.75 0.78 -49.35
CA PRO A 207 -4.20 2.10 -49.59
C PRO A 207 -5.22 3.13 -50.19
N HIS A 208 -6.32 2.64 -50.80
CA HIS A 208 -7.39 3.44 -51.37
C HIS A 208 -8.64 3.56 -50.49
N ASP A 209 -8.70 2.88 -49.33
CA ASP A 209 -9.86 2.94 -48.44
C ASP A 209 -9.70 4.10 -47.45
N LEU A 210 -10.09 5.28 -47.88
CA LEU A 210 -10.08 6.53 -47.12
C LEU A 210 -11.45 6.85 -46.49
N ARG A 211 -12.32 5.87 -46.27
CA ARG A 211 -13.62 6.10 -45.63
C ARG A 211 -13.44 6.56 -44.17
N PRO A 212 -14.33 7.44 -43.67
CA PRO A 212 -14.23 7.89 -42.28
C PRO A 212 -14.30 6.70 -41.32
N VAL A 213 -13.50 6.74 -40.26
CA VAL A 213 -13.53 5.73 -39.22
C VAL A 213 -14.72 6.02 -38.31
N ARG A 214 -15.75 5.16 -38.36
CA ARG A 214 -16.89 5.17 -37.48
C ARG A 214 -16.63 4.10 -36.41
N SER A 215 -16.34 4.53 -35.19
CA SER A 215 -16.13 3.65 -34.04
C SER A 215 -16.72 4.33 -32.81
N GLU A 216 -17.43 3.55 -32.00
CA GLU A 216 -17.76 3.97 -30.64
C GLU A 216 -16.48 4.03 -29.83
N ALA A 217 -15.99 5.25 -29.69
CA ALA A 217 -14.76 5.51 -28.94
C ALA A 217 -15.08 6.26 -27.64
N PRO A 218 -14.33 6.00 -26.56
CA PRO A 218 -14.37 6.84 -25.35
C PRO A 218 -14.19 8.31 -25.69
N LYS A 219 -14.76 9.19 -24.87
CA LYS A 219 -14.73 10.66 -25.08
C LYS A 219 -13.30 11.18 -25.24
N GLU A 220 -12.35 10.55 -24.57
CA GLU A 220 -10.93 10.89 -24.59
C GLU A 220 -10.28 10.63 -25.96
N LEU A 221 -10.82 9.73 -26.76
CA LEU A 221 -10.32 9.39 -28.09
C LEU A 221 -11.04 10.16 -29.22
N LEU A 222 -12.14 10.86 -28.94
CA LEU A 222 -12.86 11.65 -29.93
C LEU A 222 -11.99 12.68 -30.66
N PRO A 223 -11.14 13.48 -29.97
CA PRO A 223 -10.28 14.43 -30.66
C PRO A 223 -9.33 13.77 -31.66
N LEU A 224 -8.79 12.61 -31.31
CA LEU A 224 -7.91 11.83 -32.19
C LEU A 224 -8.68 11.29 -33.41
N LEU A 225 -9.91 10.82 -33.19
CA LEU A 225 -10.77 10.30 -34.25
C LEU A 225 -11.15 11.42 -35.25
N VAL A 226 -11.48 12.62 -34.75
CA VAL A 226 -11.78 13.79 -35.58
C VAL A 226 -10.57 14.22 -36.40
N ALA A 227 -9.39 14.29 -35.76
CA ALA A 227 -8.16 14.63 -36.44
C ALA A 227 -7.79 13.63 -37.56
N LEU A 228 -7.94 12.34 -37.27
CA LEU A 228 -7.72 11.24 -38.24
C LEU A 228 -8.68 11.34 -39.42
N ASN A 229 -9.97 11.50 -39.16
CA ASN A 229 -10.97 11.63 -40.24
C ASN A 229 -10.73 12.88 -41.08
N SER A 230 -10.38 14.03 -40.50
CA SER A 230 -10.02 15.24 -41.21
C SER A 230 -8.78 15.03 -42.09
N PHE A 231 -7.77 14.32 -41.62
CA PHE A 231 -6.60 13.98 -42.42
C PHE A 231 -6.97 13.09 -43.62
N MET A 232 -7.81 12.07 -43.39
CA MET A 232 -8.28 11.18 -44.47
C MET A 232 -9.10 11.91 -45.52
N ASP A 233 -9.91 12.89 -45.13
CA ASP A 233 -10.67 13.73 -46.07
C ASP A 233 -9.77 14.64 -46.91
N ARG A 234 -8.75 15.25 -46.31
CA ARG A 234 -7.73 16.03 -47.06
C ARG A 234 -6.98 15.16 -48.05
N LEU A 235 -6.58 13.96 -47.64
CA LEU A 235 -5.86 13.03 -48.51
C LEU A 235 -6.74 12.59 -49.69
N ARG A 236 -8.02 12.27 -49.43
CA ARG A 236 -9.02 11.92 -50.45
C ARG A 236 -9.17 13.07 -51.48
N GLY A 237 -9.27 14.30 -51.00
CA GLY A 237 -9.36 15.50 -51.87
C GLY A 237 -8.09 15.72 -52.70
N ALA A 238 -6.92 15.43 -52.16
CA ALA A 238 -5.67 15.51 -52.91
C ALA A 238 -5.57 14.44 -54.00
N LEU A 239 -5.92 13.21 -53.69
CA LEU A 239 -5.92 12.11 -54.66
C LEU A 239 -6.91 12.36 -55.80
N ARG A 240 -8.13 12.83 -55.53
CA ARG A 240 -9.11 13.15 -56.57
C ARG A 240 -8.58 14.21 -57.52
N ARG A 241 -7.98 15.32 -57.00
CA ARG A 241 -7.38 16.37 -57.83
C ARG A 241 -6.28 15.84 -58.72
N THR A 242 -5.48 14.89 -58.24
CA THR A 242 -4.42 14.25 -59.03
C THR A 242 -5.02 13.37 -60.15
N GLU A 243 -6.07 12.58 -59.84
CA GLU A 243 -6.79 11.78 -60.83
C GLU A 243 -7.46 12.62 -61.90
N ASP A 244 -8.14 13.73 -61.50
CA ASP A 244 -8.75 14.69 -62.43
C ASP A 244 -7.72 15.32 -63.32
N PHE A 245 -6.56 15.74 -62.78
CA PHE A 245 -5.45 16.30 -63.54
C PHE A 245 -4.90 15.30 -64.55
N ILE A 246 -4.71 14.05 -64.17
CA ILE A 246 -4.21 12.99 -65.07
C ILE A 246 -5.21 12.76 -66.21
N ALA A 247 -6.52 12.69 -65.87
CA ALA A 247 -7.58 12.49 -66.86
C ALA A 247 -7.66 13.64 -67.86
N GLU A 248 -7.57 14.90 -67.40
CA GLU A 248 -7.57 16.07 -68.24
C GLU A 248 -6.31 16.14 -69.11
N ALA A 249 -5.12 15.88 -68.53
CA ALA A 249 -3.87 15.82 -69.28
C ALA A 249 -3.91 14.75 -70.38
N ALA A 250 -4.42 13.55 -70.04
CA ALA A 250 -4.59 12.47 -71.04
C ALA A 250 -5.51 12.88 -72.18
N HIS A 251 -6.64 13.57 -71.87
CA HIS A 251 -7.57 14.05 -72.88
C HIS A 251 -6.95 15.12 -73.78
N ARG A 252 -6.22 16.11 -73.16
CA ARG A 252 -5.52 17.17 -73.90
C ARG A 252 -4.41 16.66 -74.82
N VAL A 253 -3.77 15.56 -74.50
CA VAL A 253 -2.73 14.93 -75.33
C VAL A 253 -3.35 14.05 -76.41
N ARG A 254 -4.44 13.33 -76.14
CA ARG A 254 -5.09 12.40 -77.09
C ARG A 254 -5.66 13.13 -78.29
N THR A 255 -6.26 14.32 -78.11
CA THR A 255 -6.87 15.09 -79.18
C THR A 255 -5.87 15.56 -80.27
N PRO A 256 -4.72 16.18 -79.98
CA PRO A 256 -3.74 16.53 -80.95
C PRO A 256 -3.05 15.33 -81.61
N LEU A 257 -2.77 14.26 -80.82
CA LEU A 257 -2.22 13.03 -81.38
C LEU A 257 -3.16 12.37 -82.39
N ALA A 258 -4.46 12.33 -82.12
CA ALA A 258 -5.45 11.85 -83.09
C ALA A 258 -5.48 12.67 -84.37
N THR A 259 -5.34 14.04 -84.28
CA THR A 259 -5.29 14.92 -85.39
C THR A 259 -4.00 14.72 -86.20
N VAL A 260 -2.83 14.60 -85.56
CA VAL A 260 -1.56 14.27 -86.23
C VAL A 260 -1.63 12.91 -86.94
N ARG A 261 -2.18 11.91 -86.31
CA ARG A 261 -2.35 10.58 -86.93
C ARG A 261 -3.27 10.62 -88.11
N ALA A 262 -4.40 11.32 -88.04
CA ALA A 262 -5.31 11.48 -89.19
C ALA A 262 -4.66 12.20 -90.35
N LYS A 263 -3.89 13.27 -90.10
CA LYS A 263 -3.12 13.99 -91.13
C LYS A 263 -2.03 13.12 -91.77
N ALA A 264 -1.31 12.33 -90.98
CA ALA A 264 -0.31 11.36 -91.47
C ALA A 264 -0.91 10.28 -92.35
N GLU A 265 -2.08 9.71 -91.93
CA GLU A 265 -2.81 8.69 -92.68
C GLU A 265 -3.31 9.30 -94.08
N ILE A 266 -3.78 10.53 -94.05
CA ILE A 266 -4.18 11.23 -95.32
C ILE A 266 -2.97 11.47 -96.24
N ALA A 267 -1.83 11.97 -95.71
CA ALA A 267 -0.62 12.12 -96.45
C ALA A 267 -0.06 10.84 -97.06
N LEU A 268 -0.09 9.74 -96.36
CA LEU A 268 0.28 8.38 -96.83
C LEU A 268 -0.60 7.99 -98.00
N ARG A 269 -1.90 8.14 -97.89
CA ARG A 269 -2.85 7.76 -98.98
C ARG A 269 -2.67 8.65 -100.22
N GLN A 270 -2.29 9.91 -100.06
CA GLN A 270 -2.00 10.76 -101.21
C GLN A 270 -0.68 10.40 -101.90
N SER A 271 0.31 9.90 -101.18
CA SER A 271 1.58 9.45 -101.78
C SER A 271 1.49 8.03 -102.47
N GLU A 272 0.47 7.24 -102.15
CA GLU A 272 0.20 5.96 -102.84
C GLU A 272 -0.65 6.12 -104.15
N SER A 273 -1.20 7.30 -104.40
CA SER A 273 -2.06 7.60 -105.58
C SER A 273 -1.39 8.36 -106.69
N GLU A 274 -0.11 8.72 -106.54
CA GLU A 274 0.78 9.22 -107.58
C GLU A 274 1.71 8.09 -108.09
#